data_c2ca647e64cef1b97f5b1bdc3b341658
#
_entry.id   c2ca647e64cef1b97f5b1bdc3b341658
#
_cell.length_a   1.000
_cell.length_b   1.000
_cell.length_c   1.000
_cell.angle_alpha   90.00
_cell.angle_beta   90.00
_cell.angle_gamma   90.00
#
_symmetry.space_group_name_H-M   'P 1'
#
loop_
_entity.id
_entity.type
_entity.pdbx_description
1 polymer ?
#
loop_
_entity_poly.entity_id
_entity_poly.type
_entity_poly.pdbx_seq_one_letter_code
_entity_poly.pdbx_strand_id
1 'polypeptide(L)'
;MVADGDRGQLDGPPAEHGLVDFGLGPYVHGTPSRRFPVYTRGNAGEVYPEVVYPLSATIAQTLGGDPFGDAIRAIGVLTAAECSEDADIHMGVFGGYAYLNLSESRVIAVRTPGVTLAETDATFLGSEGVAPSHVTRAGDRNLLATLRGVCHGLRVLATRSLPTLDAHIAEADLWRRSLPNLAAATDDELVELMTASAPMLNRMFTDHLLVSAGAGAGLTLLQMACANRLDDGTLALVLLSGIGDVASAEPSFALWDLGRMVAADPALTALFDEGMDDLSGRPAREPAAAGFFLAFDRFLDDHGSRGPNEWEMACDVWGTRPDLPLAIVDRMRHAGEGHAPAVRAGVCRAEREAALTDARSRLRGLHRWHFERCLRCAVLFSRGRELGKTMLVGIIHEARLAARELGRRIAERSGGGNPDDLWYVTYAEFADYRRDPAAFAAVVAARRATREALSELVPPFTFSGEMPPVGTWERRTDRVPAAAGPGTVLIGIPGSVGVVRGRARVVTDAADPGDLGPGDVLVAPLTDPSWTPLFVPVEAVVVDVGGQMSHAVIVSRELGLPCVVSVTGATGSIPDGAIIEVDGAAGTVTVLEA
;
A
#
# COMPACT_ATOMS: atom_id res chain seq x y z
N MET A 1 1.80 34.50 26.98
CA MET A 1 0.71 34.12 27.86
C MET A 1 -0.13 33.13 27.05
N VAL A 2 0.22 31.87 27.11
CA VAL A 2 -0.54 30.78 26.47
C VAL A 2 -1.49 30.26 27.56
N ALA A 3 -2.76 30.26 27.25
CA ALA A 3 -3.82 29.85 28.15
C ALA A 3 -3.68 28.36 28.49
N ASP A 4 -3.73 28.05 29.77
CA ASP A 4 -3.96 26.71 30.32
C ASP A 4 -5.27 26.14 29.73
N GLY A 5 -5.15 25.24 28.80
CA GLY A 5 -6.26 24.44 28.25
C GLY A 5 -6.47 23.21 29.10
N ASP A 6 -7.59 23.21 29.73
CA ASP A 6 -8.32 22.22 30.49
C ASP A 6 -7.88 20.76 30.23
N ARG A 7 -7.34 20.11 31.26
CA ARG A 7 -7.14 18.66 31.32
C ARG A 7 -8.51 18.01 31.56
N GLY A 8 -9.27 17.86 30.48
CA GLY A 8 -10.53 17.13 30.50
C GLY A 8 -10.30 15.67 30.92
N GLN A 9 -10.82 15.31 32.07
CA GLN A 9 -10.94 13.96 32.56
C GLN A 9 -11.66 13.08 31.53
N LEU A 10 -11.02 11.97 31.14
CA LEU A 10 -11.61 10.88 30.32
C LEU A 10 -12.47 9.97 31.24
N ASP A 11 -13.39 10.55 32.03
CA ASP A 11 -14.34 9.81 32.84
C ASP A 11 -15.76 10.01 32.30
N GLY A 12 -16.07 9.36 31.15
CA GLY A 12 -17.43 9.15 30.69
C GLY A 12 -17.84 7.68 30.87
N PRO A 13 -19.11 7.39 31.19
CA PRO A 13 -19.57 6.00 31.27
C PRO A 13 -19.42 5.34 29.88
N PRO A 14 -19.10 4.03 29.81
CA PRO A 14 -19.03 3.32 28.54
C PRO A 14 -20.38 3.45 27.83
N ALA A 15 -20.35 3.77 26.53
CA ALA A 15 -21.54 3.77 25.69
C ALA A 15 -22.24 2.41 25.77
N GLU A 16 -23.53 2.34 25.44
CA GLU A 16 -24.38 1.14 25.58
C GLU A 16 -23.83 -0.13 24.88
N HIS A 17 -22.72 -0.03 24.14
CA HIS A 17 -22.00 -1.12 23.50
C HIS A 17 -20.57 -1.32 24.02
N GLY A 18 -20.20 -0.75 25.17
CA GLY A 18 -18.85 -0.89 25.73
C GLY A 18 -17.76 -0.12 24.98
N LEU A 19 -18.11 0.74 24.03
CA LEU A 19 -17.18 1.59 23.30
C LEU A 19 -16.91 2.87 24.10
N VAL A 20 -15.64 3.26 24.21
CA VAL A 20 -15.23 4.51 24.83
C VAL A 20 -15.68 5.67 23.94
N ASP A 21 -16.23 6.73 24.51
CA ASP A 21 -16.49 7.97 23.77
C ASP A 21 -15.14 8.61 23.43
N PHE A 22 -14.82 8.61 22.12
CA PHE A 22 -13.59 9.17 21.60
C PHE A 22 -13.75 10.68 21.43
N GLY A 23 -13.48 11.44 22.47
CA GLY A 23 -13.23 12.86 22.32
C GLY A 23 -12.09 13.13 21.33
N LEU A 24 -11.86 14.37 20.98
CA LEU A 24 -10.70 14.79 20.18
C LEU A 24 -9.42 14.34 20.88
N GLY A 25 -8.76 13.31 20.39
CA GLY A 25 -7.56 12.70 20.93
C GLY A 25 -6.55 12.35 19.84
N PRO A 26 -5.55 11.54 20.13
CA PRO A 26 -4.52 11.16 19.15
C PRO A 26 -5.06 10.42 17.92
N TYR A 27 -6.33 10.02 17.91
CA TYR A 27 -7.02 9.36 16.80
C TYR A 27 -7.83 10.30 15.92
N VAL A 28 -7.89 11.59 16.24
CA VAL A 28 -8.51 12.61 15.39
C VAL A 28 -7.53 13.76 15.27
N HIS A 29 -6.75 13.75 14.22
CA HIS A 29 -5.70 14.76 14.02
C HIS A 29 -6.09 15.82 13.02
N GLY A 30 -7.09 15.55 12.18
CA GLY A 30 -7.47 16.41 11.09
C GLY A 30 -8.71 17.26 11.39
N THR A 31 -8.69 18.49 10.87
CA THR A 31 -9.89 19.29 10.72
C THR A 31 -10.34 19.19 9.26
N PRO A 32 -11.55 18.67 8.97
CA PRO A 32 -12.02 18.57 7.60
C PRO A 32 -12.01 19.91 6.90
N SER A 33 -11.51 19.94 5.67
CA SER A 33 -11.44 21.15 4.87
C SER A 33 -12.85 21.69 4.55
N ARG A 34 -13.06 23.00 4.75
CA ARG A 34 -14.30 23.66 4.37
C ARG A 34 -14.44 23.79 2.85
N ARG A 35 -13.32 23.94 2.17
CA ARG A 35 -13.25 24.04 0.71
C ARG A 35 -13.46 22.68 0.06
N PHE A 36 -12.83 21.64 0.58
CA PHE A 36 -12.79 20.28 0.05
C PHE A 36 -13.37 19.28 1.07
N PRO A 37 -14.69 19.28 1.31
CA PRO A 37 -15.27 18.61 2.49
C PRO A 37 -15.39 17.09 2.38
N VAL A 38 -15.21 16.46 1.21
CA VAL A 38 -15.42 15.02 1.02
C VAL A 38 -14.09 14.27 1.11
N TYR A 39 -14.05 13.32 2.02
CA TYR A 39 -12.91 12.44 2.26
C TYR A 39 -13.27 10.99 1.95
N THR A 40 -12.28 10.18 1.60
CA THR A 40 -12.44 8.76 1.26
C THR A 40 -11.32 7.89 1.81
N ARG A 41 -11.66 6.64 2.14
CA ARG A 41 -10.71 5.57 2.44
C ARG A 41 -10.09 4.97 1.18
N GLY A 42 -10.68 5.22 0.01
CA GLY A 42 -10.14 4.74 -1.25
C GLY A 42 -8.68 5.14 -1.43
N ASN A 43 -7.83 4.21 -1.79
CA ASN A 43 -6.37 4.29 -1.82
C ASN A 43 -5.72 4.45 -0.41
N ALA A 44 -6.21 5.34 0.47
CA ALA A 44 -5.69 5.45 1.85
C ALA A 44 -5.84 4.13 2.63
N GLY A 45 -6.94 3.40 2.43
CA GLY A 45 -7.17 2.10 3.05
C GLY A 45 -6.29 0.98 2.53
N GLU A 46 -5.69 1.12 1.34
CA GLU A 46 -4.67 0.18 0.85
C GLU A 46 -3.32 0.38 1.56
N VAL A 47 -3.01 1.61 1.94
CA VAL A 47 -1.73 2.01 2.56
C VAL A 47 -1.80 1.88 4.09
N TYR A 48 -2.93 2.30 4.68
CA TYR A 48 -3.22 2.24 6.11
C TYR A 48 -4.58 1.55 6.33
N PRO A 49 -4.65 0.21 6.22
CA PRO A 49 -5.90 -0.53 6.36
C PRO A 49 -6.47 -0.48 7.78
N GLU A 50 -5.60 -0.38 8.77
CA GLU A 50 -5.93 -0.43 10.18
C GLU A 50 -5.98 0.94 10.86
N VAL A 51 -6.38 0.93 12.13
CA VAL A 51 -6.28 2.08 13.03
C VAL A 51 -4.81 2.45 13.22
N VAL A 52 -4.44 3.69 12.89
CA VAL A 52 -3.05 4.17 13.02
C VAL A 52 -2.63 4.29 14.48
N TYR A 53 -1.34 4.15 14.73
CA TYR A 53 -0.81 4.35 16.09
C TYR A 53 -0.53 5.82 16.37
N PRO A 54 -0.78 6.29 17.61
CA PRO A 54 -0.57 7.69 18.00
C PRO A 54 0.84 8.21 17.72
N LEU A 55 1.88 7.42 18.02
CA LEU A 55 3.26 7.85 17.81
C LEU A 55 3.57 8.02 16.33
N SER A 56 3.24 7.02 15.50
CA SER A 56 3.47 7.05 14.04
C SER A 56 2.76 8.24 13.39
N ALA A 57 1.48 8.43 13.71
CA ALA A 57 0.69 9.53 13.16
C ALA A 57 1.24 10.90 13.56
N THR A 58 1.60 11.09 14.83
CA THR A 58 2.07 12.38 15.32
C THR A 58 3.51 12.71 14.93
N ILE A 59 4.37 11.71 14.73
CA ILE A 59 5.69 11.91 14.10
C ILE A 59 5.50 12.40 12.66
N ALA A 60 4.67 11.73 11.88
CA ALA A 60 4.43 12.11 10.49
C ALA A 60 3.86 13.53 10.38
N GLN A 61 2.92 13.90 11.23
CA GLN A 61 2.34 15.25 11.24
C GLN A 61 3.31 16.33 11.71
N THR A 62 4.12 16.04 12.73
CA THR A 62 4.99 17.07 13.32
C THR A 62 6.27 17.29 12.52
N LEU A 63 6.84 16.21 11.96
CA LEU A 63 8.14 16.23 11.32
C LEU A 63 8.08 15.96 9.81
N GLY A 64 7.02 15.31 9.34
CA GLY A 64 6.90 14.83 7.96
C GLY A 64 6.68 15.92 6.90
N GLY A 65 6.41 17.16 7.29
CA GLY A 65 6.14 18.26 6.34
C GLY A 65 4.80 18.08 5.61
N ASP A 66 4.72 18.61 4.38
CA ASP A 66 3.51 18.56 3.53
C ASP A 66 3.85 17.99 2.13
N PRO A 67 4.18 16.70 1.99
CA PRO A 67 4.59 16.13 0.71
C PRO A 67 3.49 16.16 -0.35
N PHE A 68 2.22 16.05 0.04
CA PHE A 68 1.09 16.17 -0.88
C PHE A 68 0.97 17.59 -1.43
N GLY A 69 0.97 18.60 -0.56
CA GLY A 69 0.92 19.99 -0.98
C GLY A 69 2.15 20.38 -1.81
N ASP A 70 3.34 19.88 -1.49
CA ASP A 70 4.56 20.10 -2.28
C ASP A 70 4.41 19.51 -3.69
N ALA A 71 3.92 18.28 -3.83
CA ALA A 71 3.69 17.66 -5.12
C ALA A 71 2.62 18.41 -5.93
N ILE A 72 1.49 18.75 -5.32
CA ILE A 72 0.40 19.46 -5.99
C ILE A 72 0.82 20.87 -6.41
N ARG A 73 1.58 21.57 -5.57
CA ARG A 73 2.18 22.87 -5.92
C ARG A 73 3.17 22.77 -7.09
N ALA A 74 3.97 21.70 -7.12
CA ALA A 74 4.91 21.45 -8.22
C ALA A 74 4.18 21.16 -9.55
N ILE A 75 3.06 20.44 -9.52
CA ILE A 75 2.18 20.22 -10.69
C ILE A 75 1.49 21.53 -11.09
N GLY A 76 1.09 22.36 -10.12
CA GLY A 76 0.47 23.67 -10.32
C GLY A 76 -1.02 23.62 -10.64
N VAL A 77 -1.71 22.49 -10.38
CA VAL A 77 -3.15 22.33 -10.60
C VAL A 77 -4.03 22.92 -9.50
N LEU A 78 -3.46 23.14 -8.30
CA LEU A 78 -4.05 23.97 -7.26
C LEU A 78 -3.17 25.20 -7.02
N THR A 79 -3.81 26.27 -6.53
CA THR A 79 -3.10 27.50 -6.13
C THR A 79 -2.50 27.34 -4.73
N ALA A 80 -1.46 28.11 -4.41
CA ALA A 80 -0.88 28.11 -3.06
C ALA A 80 -1.93 28.50 -1.99
N ALA A 81 -2.86 29.41 -2.29
CA ALA A 81 -3.94 29.77 -1.39
C ALA A 81 -4.86 28.58 -1.11
N GLU A 82 -5.23 27.82 -2.13
CA GLU A 82 -6.08 26.63 -1.97
C GLU A 82 -5.40 25.53 -1.14
N CYS A 83 -4.07 25.42 -1.21
CA CYS A 83 -3.29 24.47 -0.41
C CYS A 83 -2.98 24.95 1.02
N SER A 84 -3.28 26.20 1.38
CA SER A 84 -2.95 26.80 2.67
C SER A 84 -4.15 27.19 3.52
N GLU A 85 -5.36 27.02 2.99
CA GLU A 85 -6.58 27.47 3.69
C GLU A 85 -6.91 26.62 4.92
N ASP A 86 -6.54 25.32 4.92
CA ASP A 86 -6.84 24.36 5.99
C ASP A 86 -5.65 23.42 6.21
N ALA A 87 -5.40 22.98 7.44
CA ALA A 87 -4.22 22.20 7.78
C ALA A 87 -4.16 20.79 7.18
N ASP A 88 -5.30 20.11 7.02
CA ASP A 88 -5.37 18.70 6.58
C ASP A 88 -6.11 18.51 5.27
N ILE A 89 -5.76 19.36 4.31
CA ILE A 89 -6.47 19.47 3.03
C ILE A 89 -6.31 18.23 2.16
N HIS A 90 -5.15 17.57 2.19
CA HIS A 90 -4.78 16.49 1.28
C HIS A 90 -5.10 15.11 1.84
N MET A 91 -4.65 14.88 3.07
CA MET A 91 -4.80 13.63 3.81
C MET A 91 -4.96 13.95 5.29
N GLY A 92 -5.79 13.20 6.00
CA GLY A 92 -5.97 13.35 7.45
C GLY A 92 -6.29 12.02 8.11
N VAL A 93 -6.14 11.99 9.44
CA VAL A 93 -6.56 10.87 10.27
C VAL A 93 -7.86 11.28 10.97
N PHE A 94 -8.91 10.52 10.74
CA PHE A 94 -10.24 10.76 11.30
C PHE A 94 -10.79 9.47 11.90
N GLY A 95 -11.20 9.53 13.16
CA GLY A 95 -11.67 8.36 13.89
C GLY A 95 -10.63 7.22 13.95
N GLY A 96 -9.35 7.57 13.96
CA GLY A 96 -8.24 6.62 13.98
C GLY A 96 -7.81 6.06 12.63
N TYR A 97 -8.48 6.40 11.54
CA TYR A 97 -8.19 5.90 10.20
C TYR A 97 -7.71 7.00 9.26
N ALA A 98 -6.83 6.64 8.33
CA ALA A 98 -6.33 7.56 7.31
C ALA A 98 -7.34 7.74 6.17
N TYR A 99 -7.49 8.98 5.69
CA TYR A 99 -8.37 9.37 4.59
C TYR A 99 -7.66 10.31 3.63
N LEU A 100 -7.95 10.18 2.34
CA LEU A 100 -7.56 11.14 1.30
C LEU A 100 -8.73 12.05 0.96
N ASN A 101 -8.41 13.25 0.47
CA ASN A 101 -9.42 14.23 0.08
C ASN A 101 -9.95 13.98 -1.34
N LEU A 102 -11.17 13.46 -1.44
CA LEU A 102 -11.83 13.19 -2.71
C LEU A 102 -12.30 14.49 -3.40
N SER A 103 -12.75 15.51 -2.64
CA SER A 103 -13.15 16.79 -3.24
C SER A 103 -11.99 17.48 -3.93
N GLU A 104 -10.80 17.43 -3.35
CA GLU A 104 -9.58 17.96 -3.95
C GLU A 104 -9.26 17.23 -5.26
N SER A 105 -9.24 15.89 -5.24
CA SER A 105 -9.00 15.06 -6.42
C SER A 105 -9.99 15.37 -7.55
N ARG A 106 -11.26 15.61 -7.22
CA ARG A 106 -12.30 16.02 -8.17
C ARG A 106 -12.03 17.40 -8.79
N VAL A 107 -11.56 18.37 -8.00
CA VAL A 107 -11.17 19.70 -8.53
C VAL A 107 -9.94 19.61 -9.42
N ILE A 108 -8.97 18.76 -9.07
CA ILE A 108 -7.81 18.45 -9.94
C ILE A 108 -8.31 17.87 -11.27
N ALA A 109 -9.25 16.93 -11.26
CA ALA A 109 -9.85 16.36 -12.46
C ALA A 109 -10.53 17.42 -13.34
N VAL A 110 -11.34 18.31 -12.74
CA VAL A 110 -11.99 19.44 -13.47
C VAL A 110 -10.97 20.33 -14.19
N ARG A 111 -9.75 20.43 -13.66
CA ARG A 111 -8.65 21.24 -14.22
C ARG A 111 -7.72 20.46 -15.16
N THR A 112 -7.91 19.14 -15.27
CA THR A 112 -7.07 18.27 -16.10
C THR A 112 -7.84 17.88 -17.37
N PRO A 113 -7.48 18.42 -18.56
CA PRO A 113 -8.17 18.07 -19.80
C PRO A 113 -8.11 16.58 -20.10
N GLY A 114 -9.25 16.00 -20.44
CA GLY A 114 -9.37 14.57 -20.75
C GLY A 114 -9.62 13.66 -19.56
N VAL A 115 -9.65 14.18 -18.33
CA VAL A 115 -10.05 13.46 -17.12
C VAL A 115 -11.47 13.86 -16.73
N THR A 116 -12.30 12.90 -16.40
CA THR A 116 -13.69 13.12 -15.97
C THR A 116 -13.87 12.88 -14.47
N LEU A 117 -14.88 13.49 -13.89
CA LEU A 117 -15.25 13.24 -12.49
C LEU A 117 -15.62 11.76 -12.26
N ALA A 118 -16.29 11.13 -13.24
CA ALA A 118 -16.68 9.72 -13.14
C ALA A 118 -15.46 8.79 -13.10
N GLU A 119 -14.42 9.04 -13.91
CA GLU A 119 -13.17 8.29 -13.87
C GLU A 119 -12.42 8.49 -12.55
N THR A 120 -12.42 9.74 -12.03
CA THR A 120 -11.82 10.05 -10.73
C THR A 120 -12.56 9.32 -9.61
N ASP A 121 -13.88 9.40 -9.59
CA ASP A 121 -14.69 8.69 -8.61
C ASP A 121 -14.48 7.18 -8.71
N ALA A 122 -14.47 6.59 -9.89
CA ALA A 122 -14.18 5.17 -10.08
C ALA A 122 -12.79 4.77 -9.55
N THR A 123 -11.80 5.64 -9.69
CA THR A 123 -10.44 5.37 -9.18
C THR A 123 -10.39 5.30 -7.66
N PHE A 124 -11.12 6.18 -6.96
CA PHE A 124 -11.07 6.28 -5.50
C PHE A 124 -12.20 5.53 -4.79
N LEU A 125 -13.34 5.33 -5.44
CA LEU A 125 -14.51 4.73 -4.81
C LEU A 125 -14.71 3.26 -5.19
N GLY A 126 -14.13 2.83 -6.31
CA GLY A 126 -14.39 1.49 -6.84
C GLY A 126 -15.86 1.30 -7.22
N SER A 127 -16.36 0.08 -7.05
CA SER A 127 -17.75 -0.28 -7.38
C SER A 127 -18.77 0.04 -6.26
N GLU A 128 -18.33 0.18 -5.01
CA GLU A 128 -19.21 0.43 -3.85
C GLU A 128 -19.27 1.87 -3.39
N GLY A 129 -18.33 2.69 -3.79
CA GLY A 129 -18.17 4.00 -3.19
C GLY A 129 -19.34 4.92 -3.51
N VAL A 130 -20.26 5.03 -2.56
CA VAL A 130 -21.25 6.10 -2.58
C VAL A 130 -20.63 7.33 -1.92
N ALA A 131 -20.32 8.34 -2.72
CA ALA A 131 -19.91 9.64 -2.21
C ALA A 131 -20.93 10.70 -2.65
N PRO A 132 -21.08 11.77 -1.88
CA PRO A 132 -21.89 12.92 -2.31
C PRO A 132 -21.43 13.40 -3.68
N SER A 133 -22.37 13.70 -4.58
CA SER A 133 -22.06 14.25 -5.91
C SER A 133 -21.24 15.53 -5.78
N HIS A 134 -20.30 15.73 -6.72
CA HIS A 134 -19.50 16.95 -6.75
C HIS A 134 -20.38 18.18 -6.96
N VAL A 135 -20.38 19.08 -5.99
CA VAL A 135 -21.05 20.38 -6.10
C VAL A 135 -20.03 21.39 -6.64
N THR A 136 -20.18 21.77 -7.91
CA THR A 136 -19.29 22.75 -8.54
C THR A 136 -19.36 24.10 -7.82
N ARG A 137 -18.21 24.62 -7.43
CA ARG A 137 -18.06 25.90 -6.75
C ARG A 137 -17.38 26.93 -7.64
N ALA A 138 -17.58 28.21 -7.31
CA ALA A 138 -16.81 29.28 -7.94
C ALA A 138 -15.31 29.06 -7.69
N GLY A 139 -14.52 29.06 -8.76
CA GLY A 139 -13.08 28.81 -8.70
C GLY A 139 -12.66 27.37 -8.94
N ASP A 140 -13.56 26.36 -9.02
CA ASP A 140 -13.20 25.01 -9.41
C ASP A 140 -12.59 24.99 -10.82
N ARG A 141 -13.13 25.80 -11.72
CA ARG A 141 -12.52 26.06 -13.03
C ARG A 141 -11.53 27.21 -12.92
N ASN A 142 -10.27 26.93 -13.15
CA ASN A 142 -9.17 27.90 -13.13
C ASN A 142 -8.29 27.72 -14.37
N LEU A 143 -8.39 28.63 -15.32
CA LEU A 143 -7.69 28.54 -16.61
C LEU A 143 -6.15 28.50 -16.42
N LEU A 144 -5.61 29.27 -15.48
CA LEU A 144 -4.17 29.31 -15.23
C LEU A 144 -3.68 27.97 -14.63
N ALA A 145 -4.43 27.40 -13.69
CA ALA A 145 -4.14 26.08 -13.12
C ALA A 145 -4.26 24.98 -14.21
N THR A 146 -5.28 25.04 -15.06
CA THR A 146 -5.42 24.14 -16.21
C THR A 146 -4.23 24.23 -17.17
N LEU A 147 -3.79 25.45 -17.51
CA LEU A 147 -2.61 25.63 -18.38
C LEU A 147 -1.33 25.09 -17.74
N ARG A 148 -1.13 25.28 -16.43
CA ARG A 148 0.01 24.70 -15.70
C ARG A 148 -0.05 23.18 -15.70
N GLY A 149 -1.21 22.59 -15.44
CA GLY A 149 -1.43 21.14 -15.53
C GLY A 149 -1.12 20.58 -16.91
N VAL A 150 -1.56 21.25 -17.99
CA VAL A 150 -1.22 20.87 -19.38
C VAL A 150 0.29 20.96 -19.62
N CYS A 151 0.93 22.04 -19.19
CA CYS A 151 2.39 22.17 -19.29
C CYS A 151 3.13 21.08 -18.51
N HIS A 152 2.63 20.72 -17.33
CA HIS A 152 3.17 19.61 -16.56
C HIS A 152 3.00 18.28 -17.32
N GLY A 153 1.82 17.97 -17.84
CA GLY A 153 1.56 16.77 -18.65
C GLY A 153 2.48 16.67 -19.88
N LEU A 154 2.74 17.79 -20.57
CA LEU A 154 3.70 17.83 -21.68
C LEU A 154 5.15 17.56 -21.22
N ARG A 155 5.55 18.05 -20.05
CA ARG A 155 6.85 17.74 -19.44
C ARG A 155 6.95 16.25 -19.11
N VAL A 156 5.92 15.67 -18.47
CA VAL A 156 5.84 14.24 -18.18
C VAL A 156 6.02 13.40 -19.45
N LEU A 157 5.31 13.71 -20.54
CA LEU A 157 5.49 13.05 -21.83
C LEU A 157 6.89 13.22 -22.43
N ALA A 158 7.54 14.35 -22.19
CA ALA A 158 8.89 14.64 -22.67
C ALA A 158 9.98 13.97 -21.83
N THR A 159 9.68 13.58 -20.59
CA THR A 159 10.62 13.00 -19.63
C THR A 159 11.21 11.68 -20.15
N ARG A 160 12.52 11.49 -19.95
CA ARG A 160 13.28 10.30 -20.40
C ARG A 160 14.01 9.59 -19.25
N SER A 161 14.18 10.24 -18.11
CA SER A 161 14.82 9.74 -16.90
C SER A 161 14.25 10.49 -15.71
N LEU A 162 14.46 9.97 -14.50
CA LEU A 162 13.97 10.55 -13.24
C LEU A 162 15.15 10.94 -12.33
N PRO A 163 16.01 11.88 -12.76
CA PRO A 163 17.28 12.15 -12.08
C PRO A 163 17.12 12.64 -10.65
N THR A 164 16.03 13.35 -10.32
CA THR A 164 15.74 13.77 -8.95
C THR A 164 15.44 12.57 -8.06
N LEU A 165 14.57 11.67 -8.52
CA LEU A 165 14.28 10.42 -7.81
C LEU A 165 15.55 9.58 -7.64
N ASP A 166 16.34 9.40 -8.72
CA ASP A 166 17.59 8.63 -8.69
C ASP A 166 18.57 9.21 -7.67
N ALA A 167 18.69 10.55 -7.59
CA ALA A 167 19.57 11.22 -6.62
C ALA A 167 19.11 11.04 -5.17
N HIS A 168 17.81 11.15 -4.90
CA HIS A 168 17.26 10.96 -3.56
C HIS A 168 17.34 9.50 -3.12
N ILE A 169 17.17 8.56 -4.03
CA ILE A 169 17.39 7.12 -3.76
C ILE A 169 18.84 6.87 -3.36
N ALA A 170 19.80 7.43 -4.12
CA ALA A 170 21.22 7.29 -3.79
C ALA A 170 21.57 7.94 -2.42
N GLU A 171 20.94 9.07 -2.10
CA GLU A 171 21.07 9.71 -0.77
C GLU A 171 20.53 8.79 0.34
N ALA A 172 19.35 8.22 0.16
CA ALA A 172 18.73 7.30 1.11
C ALA A 172 19.55 6.03 1.32
N ASP A 173 20.08 5.44 0.24
CA ASP A 173 20.96 4.27 0.31
C ASP A 173 22.26 4.56 1.06
N LEU A 174 22.88 5.72 0.82
CA LEU A 174 24.06 6.14 1.55
C LEU A 174 23.76 6.34 3.04
N TRP A 175 22.64 6.98 3.35
CA TRP A 175 22.19 7.16 4.72
C TRP A 175 21.97 5.83 5.43
N ARG A 176 21.21 4.89 4.83
CA ARG A 176 20.97 3.56 5.40
C ARG A 176 22.26 2.80 5.70
N ARG A 177 23.24 2.83 4.80
CA ARG A 177 24.56 2.19 5.00
C ARG A 177 25.43 2.88 6.06
N SER A 178 25.13 4.13 6.41
CA SER A 178 25.86 4.88 7.45
C SER A 178 25.28 4.71 8.85
N LEU A 179 24.15 4.00 8.99
CA LEU A 179 23.47 3.84 10.26
C LEU A 179 24.31 3.05 11.27
N PRO A 180 24.31 3.45 12.55
CA PRO A 180 25.05 2.75 13.60
C PRO A 180 24.40 1.38 13.89
N ASN A 181 25.18 0.52 14.56
CA ASN A 181 24.59 -0.67 15.16
C ASN A 181 23.63 -0.25 16.29
N LEU A 182 22.33 -0.55 16.11
CA LEU A 182 21.27 -0.11 17.03
C LEU A 182 21.48 -0.63 18.45
N ALA A 183 22.01 -1.86 18.61
CA ALA A 183 22.28 -2.43 19.93
C ALA A 183 23.37 -1.66 20.69
N ALA A 184 24.29 -1.00 19.98
CA ALA A 184 25.39 -0.21 20.56
C ALA A 184 25.07 1.29 20.66
N ALA A 185 24.05 1.77 19.93
CA ALA A 185 23.64 3.16 19.92
C ALA A 185 23.08 3.60 21.28
N THR A 186 23.25 4.85 21.64
CA THR A 186 22.60 5.45 22.82
C THR A 186 21.11 5.69 22.56
N ASP A 187 20.32 5.87 23.61
CA ASP A 187 18.90 6.16 23.47
C ASP A 187 18.66 7.47 22.71
N ASP A 188 19.53 8.47 22.86
CA ASP A 188 19.40 9.74 22.13
C ASP A 188 19.74 9.57 20.65
N GLU A 189 20.73 8.76 20.31
CA GLU A 189 21.01 8.39 18.91
C GLU A 189 19.86 7.62 18.28
N LEU A 190 19.18 6.73 19.03
CA LEU A 190 17.98 6.03 18.53
C LEU A 190 16.82 7.00 18.27
N VAL A 191 16.61 7.99 19.15
CA VAL A 191 15.61 9.04 18.92
C VAL A 191 15.98 9.91 17.72
N GLU A 192 17.24 10.29 17.57
CA GLU A 192 17.72 11.03 16.42
C GLU A 192 17.48 10.24 15.13
N LEU A 193 17.80 8.95 15.11
CA LEU A 193 17.58 8.08 13.96
C LEU A 193 16.09 7.99 13.59
N MET A 194 15.22 7.86 14.59
CA MET A 194 13.77 7.82 14.40
C MET A 194 13.21 9.13 13.81
N THR A 195 13.80 10.27 14.12
CA THR A 195 13.27 11.60 13.79
C THR A 195 14.02 12.32 12.68
N ALA A 196 15.35 12.15 12.57
CA ALA A 196 16.19 12.83 11.58
C ALA A 196 15.93 12.38 10.13
N SER A 197 15.31 11.21 9.94
CA SER A 197 14.87 10.73 8.62
C SER A 197 13.68 11.50 8.04
N ALA A 198 12.93 12.23 8.85
CA ALA A 198 11.69 12.88 8.43
C ALA A 198 11.84 13.86 7.24
N PRO A 199 12.86 14.75 7.17
CA PRO A 199 13.05 15.59 5.99
C PRO A 199 13.39 14.81 4.71
N MET A 200 14.13 13.72 4.83
CA MET A 200 14.41 12.82 3.70
C MET A 200 13.12 12.11 3.26
N LEU A 201 12.37 11.60 4.21
CA LEU A 201 11.08 10.95 3.97
C LEU A 201 10.11 11.91 3.25
N ASN A 202 10.05 13.18 3.67
CA ASN A 202 9.20 14.19 3.01
C ASN A 202 9.60 14.40 1.54
N ARG A 203 10.89 14.58 1.24
CA ARG A 203 11.38 14.74 -0.14
C ARG A 203 11.08 13.51 -0.99
N MET A 204 11.38 12.33 -0.47
CA MET A 204 11.11 11.06 -1.16
C MET A 204 9.62 10.83 -1.39
N PHE A 205 8.77 11.23 -0.44
CA PHE A 205 7.33 11.09 -0.59
C PHE A 205 6.78 12.10 -1.62
N THR A 206 7.28 13.32 -1.63
CA THR A 206 6.97 14.31 -2.68
C THR A 206 7.32 13.77 -4.07
N ASP A 207 8.52 13.21 -4.25
CA ASP A 207 8.92 12.59 -5.51
C ASP A 207 8.04 11.39 -5.87
N HIS A 208 7.73 10.53 -4.91
CA HIS A 208 6.83 9.39 -5.12
C HIS A 208 5.45 9.83 -5.60
N LEU A 209 4.88 10.89 -5.03
CA LEU A 209 3.59 11.44 -5.45
C LEU A 209 3.65 12.03 -6.87
N LEU A 210 4.72 12.78 -7.19
CA LEU A 210 4.94 13.32 -8.54
C LEU A 210 5.10 12.20 -9.58
N VAL A 211 5.86 11.17 -9.25
CA VAL A 211 6.08 10.02 -10.12
C VAL A 211 4.81 9.18 -10.25
N SER A 212 4.04 9.03 -9.17
CA SER A 212 2.73 8.34 -9.19
C SER A 212 1.72 9.07 -10.06
N ALA A 213 1.66 10.40 -9.98
CA ALA A 213 0.85 11.22 -10.89
C ALA A 213 1.29 11.03 -12.36
N GLY A 214 2.61 10.97 -12.60
CA GLY A 214 3.18 10.67 -13.92
C GLY A 214 2.83 9.26 -14.42
N ALA A 215 2.80 8.26 -13.55
CA ALA A 215 2.41 6.89 -13.89
C ALA A 215 0.93 6.80 -14.28
N GLY A 216 0.04 7.43 -13.50
CA GLY A 216 -1.38 7.52 -13.81
C GLY A 216 -1.64 8.25 -15.14
N ALA A 217 -0.99 9.40 -15.36
CA ALA A 217 -1.07 10.12 -16.63
C ALA A 217 -0.53 9.29 -17.81
N GLY A 218 0.59 8.59 -17.61
CA GLY A 218 1.19 7.72 -18.62
C GLY A 218 0.28 6.57 -19.04
N LEU A 219 -0.36 5.91 -18.06
CA LEU A 219 -1.34 4.84 -18.30
C LEU A 219 -2.53 5.38 -19.10
N THR A 220 -3.15 6.48 -18.65
CA THR A 220 -4.30 7.09 -19.33
C THR A 220 -3.96 7.48 -20.77
N LEU A 221 -2.83 8.14 -20.99
CA LEU A 221 -2.39 8.54 -22.33
C LEU A 221 -2.10 7.34 -23.23
N LEU A 222 -1.55 6.25 -22.68
CA LEU A 222 -1.32 5.02 -23.44
C LEU A 222 -2.64 4.33 -23.80
N GLN A 223 -3.59 4.25 -22.85
CA GLN A 223 -4.94 3.71 -23.08
C GLN A 223 -5.65 4.50 -24.20
N MET A 224 -5.63 5.83 -24.13
CA MET A 224 -6.20 6.69 -25.17
C MET A 224 -5.51 6.50 -26.53
N ALA A 225 -4.18 6.34 -26.57
CA ALA A 225 -3.45 6.09 -27.80
C ALA A 225 -3.82 4.74 -28.41
N CYS A 226 -3.97 3.70 -27.59
CA CYS A 226 -4.39 2.37 -28.03
C CYS A 226 -5.86 2.37 -28.49
N ALA A 227 -6.78 2.91 -27.72
CA ALA A 227 -8.21 2.98 -28.07
C ALA A 227 -8.44 3.77 -29.38
N ASN A 228 -7.86 4.97 -29.51
CA ASN A 228 -8.14 5.85 -30.64
C ASN A 228 -7.42 5.47 -31.94
N ARG A 229 -6.36 4.64 -31.88
CA ARG A 229 -5.49 4.37 -33.04
C ARG A 229 -5.38 2.88 -33.37
N LEU A 230 -5.67 2.02 -32.42
CA LEU A 230 -5.59 0.57 -32.56
C LEU A 230 -6.94 -0.11 -32.30
N ASP A 231 -7.97 0.67 -31.95
CA ASP A 231 -9.32 0.22 -31.60
C ASP A 231 -9.35 -0.79 -30.42
N ASP A 232 -8.33 -0.70 -29.54
CA ASP A 232 -8.19 -1.61 -28.38
C ASP A 232 -7.57 -0.88 -27.18
N GLY A 233 -8.41 -0.40 -26.28
CA GLY A 233 -7.98 0.27 -25.05
C GLY A 233 -7.32 -0.68 -24.04
N THR A 234 -7.65 -1.98 -24.09
CA THR A 234 -7.11 -3.00 -23.16
C THR A 234 -5.68 -3.39 -23.52
N LEU A 235 -5.25 -3.13 -24.75
CA LEU A 235 -3.86 -3.33 -25.19
C LEU A 235 -2.84 -2.62 -24.29
N ALA A 236 -3.20 -1.47 -23.71
CA ALA A 236 -2.33 -0.76 -22.77
C ALA A 236 -1.96 -1.62 -21.56
N LEU A 237 -2.88 -2.48 -21.07
CA LEU A 237 -2.62 -3.38 -19.95
C LEU A 237 -1.60 -4.45 -20.32
N VAL A 238 -1.70 -5.03 -21.52
CA VAL A 238 -0.71 -5.99 -22.06
C VAL A 238 0.65 -5.32 -22.20
N LEU A 239 0.70 -4.09 -22.72
CA LEU A 239 1.94 -3.35 -22.92
C LEU A 239 2.64 -2.92 -21.62
N LEU A 240 1.91 -2.93 -20.50
CA LEU A 240 2.44 -2.68 -19.17
C LEU A 240 2.61 -3.96 -18.33
N SER A 241 2.38 -5.13 -18.90
CA SER A 241 2.69 -6.43 -18.27
C SER A 241 4.12 -6.85 -18.63
N GLY A 242 4.81 -7.53 -17.72
CA GLY A 242 6.18 -8.02 -17.94
C GLY A 242 7.16 -6.93 -18.34
N ILE A 243 7.02 -5.71 -17.82
CA ILE A 243 7.94 -4.61 -18.14
C ILE A 243 9.32 -4.84 -17.52
N GLY A 244 9.41 -5.67 -16.48
CA GLY A 244 10.64 -5.97 -15.73
C GLY A 244 11.14 -4.80 -14.87
N ASP A 245 12.11 -5.05 -14.03
CA ASP A 245 12.69 -4.07 -13.11
C ASP A 245 11.61 -3.38 -12.25
N VAL A 246 10.64 -4.16 -11.76
CA VAL A 246 9.57 -3.70 -10.88
C VAL A 246 9.91 -4.13 -9.45
N ALA A 247 10.35 -3.18 -8.64
CA ALA A 247 10.89 -3.43 -7.29
C ALA A 247 9.93 -4.18 -6.35
N SER A 248 8.62 -4.05 -6.53
CA SER A 248 7.63 -4.78 -5.73
C SER A 248 7.49 -6.27 -6.10
N ALA A 249 7.97 -6.69 -7.27
CA ALA A 249 7.96 -8.09 -7.68
C ALA A 249 9.25 -8.84 -7.29
N GLU A 250 10.35 -8.11 -7.06
CA GLU A 250 11.68 -8.70 -6.74
C GLU A 250 11.66 -9.69 -5.56
N PRO A 251 10.94 -9.43 -4.44
CA PRO A 251 10.90 -10.37 -3.33
C PRO A 251 10.41 -11.77 -3.72
N SER A 252 9.49 -11.89 -4.69
CA SER A 252 9.00 -13.21 -5.14
C SER A 252 10.08 -14.04 -5.82
N PHE A 253 10.96 -13.40 -6.58
CA PHE A 253 12.08 -14.08 -7.24
C PHE A 253 13.09 -14.56 -6.19
N ALA A 254 13.46 -13.69 -5.23
CA ALA A 254 14.41 -14.02 -4.19
C ALA A 254 13.89 -15.14 -3.26
N LEU A 255 12.61 -15.10 -2.85
CA LEU A 255 11.98 -16.14 -2.04
C LEU A 255 11.85 -17.47 -2.81
N TRP A 256 11.56 -17.40 -4.12
CA TRP A 256 11.58 -18.58 -4.98
C TRP A 256 12.95 -19.24 -5.00
N ASP A 257 14.01 -18.47 -5.19
CA ASP A 257 15.39 -19.00 -5.23
C ASP A 257 15.76 -19.64 -3.89
N LEU A 258 15.39 -19.01 -2.76
CA LEU A 258 15.55 -19.60 -1.43
C LEU A 258 14.78 -20.92 -1.30
N GLY A 259 13.53 -20.99 -1.78
CA GLY A 259 12.74 -22.22 -1.82
C GLY A 259 13.41 -23.31 -2.65
N ARG A 260 14.03 -22.97 -3.79
CA ARG A 260 14.80 -23.93 -4.61
C ARG A 260 16.07 -24.41 -3.90
N MET A 261 16.75 -23.54 -3.12
CA MET A 261 17.87 -23.98 -2.29
C MET A 261 17.43 -25.05 -1.30
N VAL A 262 16.31 -24.85 -0.61
CA VAL A 262 15.76 -25.84 0.34
C VAL A 262 15.38 -27.14 -0.38
N ALA A 263 14.67 -27.07 -1.50
CA ALA A 263 14.25 -28.24 -2.26
C ALA A 263 15.41 -29.05 -2.83
N ALA A 264 16.54 -28.43 -3.13
CA ALA A 264 17.73 -29.08 -3.69
C ALA A 264 18.61 -29.77 -2.65
N ASP A 265 18.48 -29.42 -1.37
CA ASP A 265 19.32 -29.94 -0.29
C ASP A 265 18.48 -30.79 0.69
N PRO A 266 18.73 -32.12 0.77
CA PRO A 266 18.00 -32.99 1.69
C PRO A 266 18.13 -32.63 3.17
N ALA A 267 19.27 -32.03 3.59
CA ALA A 267 19.44 -31.60 4.98
C ALA A 267 18.61 -30.38 5.30
N LEU A 268 18.54 -29.41 4.37
CA LEU A 268 17.65 -28.26 4.49
C LEU A 268 16.17 -28.68 4.44
N THR A 269 15.81 -29.60 3.52
CA THR A 269 14.45 -30.16 3.45
C THR A 269 14.06 -30.78 4.79
N ALA A 270 14.90 -31.64 5.38
CA ALA A 270 14.64 -32.24 6.67
C ALA A 270 14.48 -31.18 7.79
N LEU A 271 15.30 -30.14 7.78
CA LEU A 271 15.23 -29.04 8.74
C LEU A 271 13.89 -28.29 8.68
N PHE A 272 13.38 -28.03 7.47
CA PHE A 272 12.07 -27.40 7.27
C PHE A 272 10.91 -28.36 7.61
N ASP A 273 11.06 -29.66 7.38
CA ASP A 273 10.06 -30.69 7.72
C ASP A 273 9.91 -30.88 9.24
N GLU A 274 10.92 -30.55 10.04
CA GLU A 274 10.84 -30.51 11.51
C GLU A 274 9.94 -29.39 12.06
N GLY A 275 9.57 -28.43 11.22
CA GLY A 275 8.70 -27.31 11.54
C GLY A 275 9.44 -25.98 11.62
N MET A 276 8.64 -24.91 11.59
CA MET A 276 9.13 -23.52 11.47
C MET A 276 9.50 -22.89 12.82
N ASP A 277 9.11 -23.53 13.93
CA ASP A 277 9.34 -22.98 15.26
C ASP A 277 10.84 -22.82 15.55
N ASP A 278 11.22 -21.58 15.88
CA ASP A 278 12.60 -21.16 16.16
C ASP A 278 13.62 -21.50 15.03
N LEU A 279 13.14 -21.64 13.79
CA LEU A 279 14.00 -21.97 12.66
C LEU A 279 15.11 -20.93 12.45
N SER A 280 14.83 -19.65 12.65
CA SER A 280 15.80 -18.56 12.58
C SER A 280 16.90 -18.64 13.65
N GLY A 281 16.64 -19.27 14.79
CA GLY A 281 17.62 -19.49 15.86
C GLY A 281 18.50 -20.74 15.68
N ARG A 282 18.18 -21.64 14.73
CA ARG A 282 18.89 -22.91 14.51
C ARG A 282 20.20 -22.82 13.72
N PRO A 283 20.52 -21.78 12.92
CA PRO A 283 21.69 -21.78 12.03
C PRO A 283 23.05 -21.99 12.75
N ALA A 284 23.14 -21.52 13.98
CA ALA A 284 24.36 -21.71 14.77
C ALA A 284 24.60 -23.19 15.19
N ARG A 285 23.56 -24.04 15.06
CA ARG A 285 23.58 -25.46 15.44
C ARG A 285 23.68 -26.42 14.25
N GLU A 286 23.38 -25.93 13.04
CA GLU A 286 23.28 -26.71 11.81
C GLU A 286 24.27 -26.18 10.75
N PRO A 287 25.53 -26.63 10.72
CA PRO A 287 26.53 -26.17 9.75
C PRO A 287 26.10 -26.33 8.29
N ALA A 288 25.28 -27.35 7.98
CA ALA A 288 24.75 -27.58 6.63
C ALA A 288 23.79 -26.46 6.16
N ALA A 289 23.12 -25.77 7.09
CA ALA A 289 22.18 -24.69 6.79
C ALA A 289 22.84 -23.30 6.69
N ALA A 290 24.11 -23.16 7.02
CA ALA A 290 24.80 -21.87 7.07
C ALA A 290 24.74 -21.09 5.74
N GLY A 291 24.85 -21.79 4.60
CA GLY A 291 24.77 -21.19 3.27
C GLY A 291 23.38 -20.63 2.97
N PHE A 292 22.32 -21.33 3.36
CA PHE A 292 20.94 -20.88 3.24
C PHE A 292 20.69 -19.63 4.09
N PHE A 293 21.04 -19.66 5.37
CA PHE A 293 20.82 -18.53 6.26
C PHE A 293 21.62 -17.29 5.87
N LEU A 294 22.83 -17.44 5.32
CA LEU A 294 23.55 -16.32 4.74
C LEU A 294 22.82 -15.69 3.54
N ALA A 295 22.18 -16.50 2.71
CA ALA A 295 21.35 -16.00 1.61
C ALA A 295 20.05 -15.38 2.11
N PHE A 296 19.46 -15.96 3.16
CA PHE A 296 18.27 -15.44 3.81
C PHE A 296 18.53 -14.11 4.53
N ASP A 297 19.67 -13.95 5.21
CA ASP A 297 20.06 -12.68 5.83
C ASP A 297 20.21 -11.57 4.77
N ARG A 298 20.81 -11.88 3.61
CA ARG A 298 20.85 -10.93 2.49
C ARG A 298 19.46 -10.57 1.97
N PHE A 299 18.56 -11.55 1.90
CA PHE A 299 17.15 -11.29 1.57
C PHE A 299 16.51 -10.33 2.57
N LEU A 300 16.76 -10.48 3.86
CA LEU A 300 16.25 -9.57 4.89
C LEU A 300 16.89 -8.17 4.82
N ASP A 301 18.18 -8.08 4.47
CA ASP A 301 18.85 -6.78 4.24
C ASP A 301 18.22 -6.02 3.07
N ASP A 302 17.87 -6.71 1.99
CA ASP A 302 17.31 -6.11 0.78
C ASP A 302 15.78 -5.88 0.88
N HIS A 303 15.05 -6.80 1.52
CA HIS A 303 13.58 -6.86 1.50
C HIS A 303 12.94 -6.88 2.90
N GLY A 304 13.69 -6.82 3.98
CA GLY A 304 13.17 -6.88 5.35
C GLY A 304 12.21 -5.75 5.73
N SER A 305 12.24 -4.64 5.00
CA SER A 305 11.28 -3.55 5.17
C SER A 305 9.87 -3.89 4.68
N ARG A 306 9.71 -4.98 3.90
CA ARG A 306 8.44 -5.45 3.37
C ARG A 306 7.68 -6.26 4.39
N GLY A 307 6.36 -6.29 4.26
CA GLY A 307 5.50 -7.06 5.14
C GLY A 307 4.09 -6.49 5.21
N PRO A 308 3.21 -7.10 6.02
CA PRO A 308 1.87 -6.59 6.26
C PRO A 308 1.91 -5.16 6.80
N ASN A 309 1.10 -4.26 6.22
CA ASN A 309 0.96 -2.89 6.69
C ASN A 309 2.33 -2.15 6.82
N GLU A 310 3.21 -2.33 5.85
CA GLU A 310 4.62 -1.88 5.84
C GLU A 310 4.81 -0.36 6.07
N TRP A 311 3.77 0.45 5.84
CA TRP A 311 3.78 1.89 6.05
C TRP A 311 3.60 2.30 7.52
N GLU A 312 2.98 1.45 8.34
CA GLU A 312 2.79 1.72 9.77
C GLU A 312 4.04 1.30 10.56
N MET A 313 4.68 2.25 11.25
CA MET A 313 5.93 2.00 11.98
C MET A 313 5.80 0.94 13.07
N ALA A 314 4.62 0.82 13.68
CA ALA A 314 4.37 -0.13 14.77
C ALA A 314 4.19 -1.57 14.28
N CYS A 315 3.84 -1.77 13.01
CA CYS A 315 3.54 -3.10 12.47
C CYS A 315 4.79 -3.95 12.23
N ASP A 316 4.60 -5.27 12.32
CA ASP A 316 5.63 -6.23 11.99
C ASP A 316 5.86 -6.31 10.48
N VAL A 317 7.11 -6.45 10.11
CA VAL A 317 7.57 -6.66 8.74
C VAL A 317 8.58 -7.81 8.72
N TRP A 318 9.02 -8.25 7.56
CA TRP A 318 9.89 -9.41 7.44
C TRP A 318 11.21 -9.27 8.23
N GLY A 319 11.80 -8.09 8.28
CA GLY A 319 13.01 -7.83 9.07
C GLY A 319 12.80 -7.88 10.59
N THR A 320 11.55 -7.66 11.07
CA THR A 320 11.19 -7.80 12.49
C THR A 320 10.58 -9.16 12.84
N ARG A 321 10.05 -9.88 11.84
CA ARG A 321 9.42 -11.20 11.94
C ARG A 321 9.93 -12.13 10.82
N PRO A 322 11.16 -12.64 10.92
CA PRO A 322 11.77 -13.52 9.90
C PRO A 322 11.02 -14.84 9.67
N ASP A 323 10.20 -15.27 10.61
CA ASP A 323 9.33 -16.42 10.48
C ASP A 323 8.31 -16.28 9.33
N LEU A 324 7.83 -15.06 9.07
CA LEU A 324 6.89 -14.79 7.97
C LEU A 324 7.47 -15.14 6.59
N PRO A 325 8.61 -14.60 6.15
CA PRO A 325 9.20 -14.98 4.87
C PRO A 325 9.73 -16.43 4.86
N LEU A 326 10.14 -17.02 5.99
CA LEU A 326 10.51 -18.43 6.06
C LEU A 326 9.30 -19.35 5.77
N ALA A 327 8.11 -19.03 6.28
CA ALA A 327 6.88 -19.76 5.95
C ALA A 327 6.55 -19.71 4.44
N ILE A 328 6.90 -18.61 3.79
CA ILE A 328 6.76 -18.47 2.35
C ILE A 328 7.77 -19.32 1.59
N VAL A 329 9.04 -19.33 2.03
CA VAL A 329 10.10 -20.21 1.48
C VAL A 329 9.67 -21.68 1.57
N ASP A 330 9.08 -22.08 2.70
CA ASP A 330 8.56 -23.44 2.90
C ASP A 330 7.50 -23.82 1.84
N ARG A 331 6.57 -22.95 1.57
CA ARG A 331 5.57 -23.18 0.49
C ARG A 331 6.22 -23.23 -0.89
N MET A 332 7.16 -22.32 -1.18
CA MET A 332 7.81 -22.24 -2.49
C MET A 332 8.68 -23.45 -2.79
N ARG A 333 9.27 -24.13 -1.78
CA ARG A 333 10.04 -25.35 -2.02
C ARG A 333 9.20 -26.50 -2.59
N HIS A 334 7.88 -26.47 -2.37
CA HIS A 334 6.94 -27.47 -2.87
C HIS A 334 6.31 -27.08 -4.21
N ALA A 335 6.42 -25.83 -4.65
CA ALA A 335 5.83 -25.37 -5.91
C ALA A 335 6.59 -25.93 -7.12
N GLY A 336 5.84 -26.31 -8.17
CA GLY A 336 6.40 -26.82 -9.42
C GLY A 336 7.07 -25.74 -10.26
N GLU A 337 8.06 -26.09 -11.08
CA GLU A 337 8.84 -25.18 -11.93
C GLU A 337 7.99 -24.31 -12.89
N GLY A 338 6.79 -24.79 -13.28
CA GLY A 338 5.86 -23.99 -14.10
C GLY A 338 5.35 -22.70 -13.41
N HIS A 339 5.43 -22.65 -12.08
CA HIS A 339 5.04 -21.47 -11.28
C HIS A 339 6.21 -20.53 -10.99
N ALA A 340 7.44 -20.86 -11.48
CA ALA A 340 8.59 -20.00 -11.26
C ALA A 340 8.33 -18.57 -11.74
N PRO A 341 8.53 -17.55 -10.90
CA PRO A 341 8.29 -16.15 -11.28
C PRO A 341 9.04 -15.77 -12.56
N ALA A 342 10.25 -16.26 -12.74
CA ALA A 342 11.06 -16.02 -13.94
C ALA A 342 10.42 -16.59 -15.22
N VAL A 343 9.78 -17.77 -15.15
CA VAL A 343 9.09 -18.41 -16.27
C VAL A 343 7.85 -17.60 -16.65
N ARG A 344 7.01 -17.26 -15.66
CA ARG A 344 5.81 -16.45 -15.87
C ARG A 344 6.15 -15.05 -16.42
N ALA A 345 7.11 -14.35 -15.83
CA ALA A 345 7.59 -13.06 -16.33
C ALA A 345 8.16 -13.16 -17.75
N GLY A 346 8.78 -14.28 -18.10
CA GLY A 346 9.26 -14.57 -19.46
C GLY A 346 8.11 -14.67 -20.47
N VAL A 347 7.03 -15.33 -20.14
CA VAL A 347 5.81 -15.43 -20.97
C VAL A 347 5.19 -14.03 -21.17
N CYS A 348 4.98 -13.27 -20.09
CA CYS A 348 4.44 -11.90 -20.16
C CYS A 348 5.27 -11.00 -21.05
N ARG A 349 6.60 -11.09 -20.93
CA ARG A 349 7.52 -10.32 -21.76
C ARG A 349 7.37 -10.68 -23.25
N ALA A 350 7.26 -11.96 -23.57
CA ALA A 350 7.07 -12.42 -24.95
C ALA A 350 5.73 -11.93 -25.52
N GLU A 351 4.66 -12.02 -24.77
CA GLU A 351 3.34 -11.51 -25.16
C GLU A 351 3.34 -9.99 -25.37
N ARG A 352 3.97 -9.25 -24.44
CA ARG A 352 4.17 -7.80 -24.55
C ARG A 352 4.96 -7.45 -25.81
N GLU A 353 6.05 -8.15 -26.11
CA GLU A 353 6.88 -7.90 -27.28
C GLU A 353 6.13 -8.20 -28.60
N ALA A 354 5.32 -9.26 -28.62
CA ALA A 354 4.46 -9.58 -29.76
C ALA A 354 3.39 -8.48 -29.97
N ALA A 355 2.70 -8.07 -28.92
CA ALA A 355 1.71 -7.00 -28.95
C ALA A 355 2.32 -5.66 -29.37
N LEU A 356 3.52 -5.34 -28.89
CA LEU A 356 4.27 -4.15 -29.26
C LEU A 356 4.68 -4.17 -30.75
N THR A 357 5.07 -5.33 -31.25
CA THR A 357 5.44 -5.51 -32.66
C THR A 357 4.22 -5.31 -33.56
N ASP A 358 3.06 -5.89 -33.20
CA ASP A 358 1.80 -5.67 -33.91
C ASP A 358 1.40 -4.20 -33.94
N ALA A 359 1.34 -3.55 -32.75
CA ALA A 359 1.01 -2.14 -32.62
C ALA A 359 1.92 -1.24 -33.49
N ARG A 360 3.23 -1.53 -33.51
CA ARG A 360 4.21 -0.81 -34.31
C ARG A 360 4.01 -1.01 -35.81
N SER A 361 3.53 -2.17 -36.25
CA SER A 361 3.24 -2.46 -37.64
C SER A 361 2.04 -1.66 -38.17
N ARG A 362 1.05 -1.43 -37.32
CA ARG A 362 -0.20 -0.72 -37.64
C ARG A 362 -0.06 0.80 -37.57
N LEU A 363 0.90 1.32 -36.81
CA LEU A 363 1.11 2.75 -36.60
C LEU A 363 2.24 3.32 -37.49
N ARG A 364 2.03 4.55 -38.04
CA ARG A 364 3.03 5.24 -38.87
C ARG A 364 3.15 6.73 -38.52
N GLY A 365 4.29 7.33 -38.83
CA GLY A 365 4.53 8.78 -38.73
C GLY A 365 4.28 9.32 -37.30
N LEU A 366 3.50 10.39 -37.21
CA LEU A 366 3.19 11.06 -35.93
C LEU A 366 2.42 10.17 -34.97
N HIS A 367 1.56 9.26 -35.45
CA HIS A 367 0.81 8.35 -34.57
C HIS A 367 1.73 7.36 -33.88
N ARG A 368 2.68 6.79 -34.63
CA ARG A 368 3.71 5.92 -34.04
C ARG A 368 4.60 6.67 -33.06
N TRP A 369 5.03 7.87 -33.41
CA TRP A 369 5.83 8.72 -32.53
C TRP A 369 5.09 9.05 -31.20
N HIS A 370 3.81 9.40 -31.28
CA HIS A 370 2.99 9.67 -30.10
C HIS A 370 2.82 8.44 -29.22
N PHE A 371 2.45 7.29 -29.82
CA PHE A 371 2.33 6.01 -29.12
C PHE A 371 3.62 5.63 -28.37
N GLU A 372 4.78 5.69 -29.04
CA GLU A 372 6.08 5.38 -28.43
C GLU A 372 6.41 6.32 -27.24
N ARG A 373 5.94 7.57 -27.32
CA ARG A 373 6.09 8.53 -26.23
C ARG A 373 5.22 8.16 -25.03
N CYS A 374 3.96 7.84 -25.25
CA CYS A 374 3.03 7.40 -24.21
C CYS A 374 3.52 6.11 -23.54
N LEU A 375 3.93 5.13 -24.33
CA LEU A 375 4.46 3.86 -23.83
C LEU A 375 5.71 4.07 -22.96
N ARG A 376 6.69 4.84 -23.46
CA ARG A 376 7.89 5.14 -22.67
C ARG A 376 7.56 5.85 -21.38
N CYS A 377 6.67 6.84 -21.41
CA CYS A 377 6.21 7.57 -20.24
C CYS A 377 5.59 6.60 -19.23
N ALA A 378 4.62 5.78 -19.65
CA ALA A 378 3.95 4.83 -18.78
C ALA A 378 4.93 3.85 -18.11
N VAL A 379 5.86 3.27 -18.87
CA VAL A 379 6.87 2.33 -18.33
C VAL A 379 7.83 3.02 -17.36
N LEU A 380 8.38 4.18 -17.73
CA LEU A 380 9.33 4.93 -16.90
C LEU A 380 8.75 5.30 -15.55
N PHE A 381 7.57 5.88 -15.56
CA PHE A 381 6.93 6.34 -14.33
C PHE A 381 6.38 5.19 -13.47
N SER A 382 5.91 4.08 -14.10
CA SER A 382 5.51 2.89 -13.34
C SER A 382 6.67 2.27 -12.58
N ARG A 383 7.84 2.09 -13.24
CA ARG A 383 9.06 1.61 -12.56
C ARG A 383 9.53 2.56 -11.46
N GLY A 384 9.58 3.87 -11.76
CA GLY A 384 9.99 4.89 -10.79
C GLY A 384 9.06 4.95 -9.56
N ARG A 385 7.75 4.74 -9.75
CA ARG A 385 6.79 4.68 -8.65
C ARG A 385 7.11 3.53 -7.70
N GLU A 386 7.33 2.33 -8.22
CA GLU A 386 7.63 1.17 -7.38
C GLU A 386 8.98 1.29 -6.66
N LEU A 387 9.98 1.83 -7.36
CA LEU A 387 11.28 2.09 -6.76
C LEU A 387 11.18 3.15 -5.65
N GLY A 388 10.48 4.27 -5.90
CA GLY A 388 10.24 5.31 -4.89
C GLY A 388 9.48 4.77 -3.67
N LYS A 389 8.45 3.92 -3.87
CA LYS A 389 7.74 3.24 -2.79
C LYS A 389 8.68 2.37 -1.96
N THR A 390 9.52 1.56 -2.60
CA THR A 390 10.47 0.68 -1.93
C THR A 390 11.43 1.46 -1.02
N MET A 391 11.94 2.59 -1.51
CA MET A 391 12.84 3.44 -0.71
C MET A 391 12.13 4.11 0.46
N LEU A 392 10.90 4.59 0.27
CA LEU A 392 10.09 5.17 1.36
C LEU A 392 9.90 4.18 2.50
N VAL A 393 9.46 2.97 2.16
CA VAL A 393 9.25 1.90 3.15
C VAL A 393 10.58 1.50 3.81
N GLY A 394 11.69 1.51 3.07
CA GLY A 394 13.03 1.31 3.62
C GLY A 394 13.42 2.36 4.67
N ILE A 395 13.16 3.64 4.41
CA ILE A 395 13.42 4.72 5.38
C ILE A 395 12.55 4.55 6.63
N ILE A 396 11.26 4.25 6.46
CA ILE A 396 10.32 3.97 7.56
C ILE A 396 10.81 2.78 8.39
N HIS A 397 11.37 1.76 7.74
CA HIS A 397 11.87 0.57 8.41
C HIS A 397 13.03 0.88 9.36
N GLU A 398 13.98 1.69 8.96
CA GLU A 398 15.10 2.09 9.83
C GLU A 398 14.59 2.85 11.07
N ALA A 399 13.63 3.75 10.90
CA ALA A 399 12.98 4.43 12.02
C ALA A 399 12.19 3.43 12.93
N ARG A 400 11.53 2.44 12.34
CA ARG A 400 10.85 1.34 13.05
C ARG A 400 11.81 0.54 13.91
N LEU A 401 12.96 0.16 13.37
CA LEU A 401 13.97 -0.62 14.10
C LEU A 401 14.52 0.17 15.29
N ALA A 402 14.80 1.45 15.11
CA ALA A 402 15.26 2.34 16.19
C ALA A 402 14.19 2.49 17.28
N ALA A 403 12.93 2.70 16.91
CA ALA A 403 11.82 2.80 17.85
C ALA A 403 11.60 1.50 18.64
N ARG A 404 11.67 0.33 17.99
CA ARG A 404 11.54 -0.97 18.64
C ARG A 404 12.67 -1.23 19.64
N GLU A 405 13.90 -0.96 19.27
CA GLU A 405 15.04 -1.08 20.18
C GLU A 405 14.88 -0.17 21.40
N LEU A 406 14.43 1.07 21.18
CA LEU A 406 14.17 2.00 22.27
C LEU A 406 13.03 1.53 23.18
N GLY A 407 11.92 1.00 22.61
CA GLY A 407 10.82 0.41 23.36
C GLY A 407 11.27 -0.76 24.22
N ARG A 408 12.10 -1.66 23.67
CA ARG A 408 12.70 -2.78 24.41
C ARG A 408 13.50 -2.29 25.63
N ARG A 409 14.36 -1.29 25.45
CA ARG A 409 15.18 -0.72 26.54
C ARG A 409 14.33 -0.01 27.60
N ILE A 410 13.30 0.71 27.17
CA ILE A 410 12.35 1.36 28.11
C ILE A 410 11.66 0.28 28.96
N ALA A 411 11.15 -0.76 28.35
CA ALA A 411 10.46 -1.86 29.02
C ALA A 411 11.39 -2.56 30.03
N GLU A 412 12.64 -2.85 29.64
CA GLU A 412 13.63 -3.48 30.53
C GLU A 412 13.95 -2.59 31.76
N ARG A 413 14.16 -1.28 31.55
CA ARG A 413 14.45 -0.34 32.66
C ARG A 413 13.25 -0.16 33.60
N SER A 414 12.03 -0.35 33.10
CA SER A 414 10.80 -0.23 33.88
C SER A 414 10.44 -1.50 34.65
N GLY A 415 11.31 -2.52 34.63
CA GLY A 415 11.08 -3.77 35.38
C GLY A 415 10.16 -4.76 34.66
N GLY A 416 10.01 -4.70 33.32
CA GLY A 416 9.29 -5.68 32.53
C GLY A 416 7.97 -5.17 31.94
N GLY A 417 7.94 -3.95 31.45
CA GLY A 417 6.81 -3.39 30.67
C GLY A 417 6.71 -4.01 29.26
N ASN A 418 5.66 -3.65 28.54
CA ASN A 418 5.50 -4.06 27.13
C ASN A 418 6.32 -3.12 26.22
N PRO A 419 7.26 -3.62 25.43
CA PRO A 419 8.02 -2.81 24.45
C PRO A 419 7.15 -1.98 23.51
N ASP A 420 5.95 -2.46 23.19
CA ASP A 420 5.03 -1.81 22.25
C ASP A 420 4.20 -0.69 22.88
N ASP A 421 4.35 -0.43 24.18
CA ASP A 421 3.63 0.67 24.85
C ASP A 421 4.01 2.05 24.28
N LEU A 422 5.22 2.19 23.76
CA LEU A 422 5.68 3.44 23.11
C LEU A 422 4.79 3.87 21.94
N TRP A 423 4.14 2.94 21.23
CA TRP A 423 3.32 3.27 20.07
C TRP A 423 2.03 4.00 20.43
N TYR A 424 1.61 3.89 21.70
CA TYR A 424 0.38 4.50 22.22
C TYR A 424 0.58 5.90 22.81
N VAL A 425 1.82 6.44 22.84
CA VAL A 425 2.06 7.84 23.21
C VAL A 425 2.16 8.71 21.96
N THR A 426 1.88 10.00 22.08
CA THR A 426 2.11 10.95 20.99
C THR A 426 3.57 11.38 20.95
N TYR A 427 4.02 11.94 19.83
CA TYR A 427 5.38 12.50 19.72
C TYR A 427 5.64 13.61 20.74
N ALA A 428 4.62 14.43 21.05
CA ALA A 428 4.73 15.48 22.07
C ALA A 428 4.93 14.93 23.50
N GLU A 429 4.38 13.76 23.79
CA GLU A 429 4.49 13.07 25.09
C GLU A 429 5.74 12.19 25.19
N PHE A 430 6.39 11.91 24.06
CA PHE A 430 7.41 10.89 23.95
C PHE A 430 8.63 11.12 24.86
N ALA A 431 9.07 12.37 25.00
CA ALA A 431 10.20 12.72 25.85
C ALA A 431 9.90 12.49 27.34
N ASP A 432 8.66 12.75 27.79
CA ASP A 432 8.23 12.52 29.15
C ASP A 432 8.00 11.02 29.42
N TYR A 433 7.41 10.32 28.46
CA TYR A 433 7.28 8.86 28.50
C TYR A 433 8.64 8.14 28.66
N ARG A 434 9.66 8.53 27.90
CA ARG A 434 11.02 7.98 28.04
C ARG A 434 11.59 8.14 29.46
N ARG A 435 11.23 9.24 30.15
CA ARG A 435 11.71 9.56 31.50
C ARG A 435 10.97 8.81 32.58
N ASP A 436 9.67 8.71 32.47
CA ASP A 436 8.79 8.05 33.43
C ASP A 436 7.66 7.28 32.73
N PRO A 437 7.92 6.06 32.22
CA PRO A 437 6.90 5.25 31.55
C PRO A 437 5.72 4.90 32.45
N ALA A 438 5.96 4.75 33.77
CA ALA A 438 4.93 4.37 34.72
C ALA A 438 3.82 5.45 34.85
N ALA A 439 4.18 6.72 34.70
CA ALA A 439 3.21 7.83 34.69
C ALA A 439 2.22 7.75 33.51
N PHE A 440 2.57 7.04 32.45
CA PHE A 440 1.74 6.88 31.23
C PHE A 440 0.94 5.59 31.19
N ALA A 441 1.07 4.70 32.19
CA ALA A 441 0.44 3.37 32.16
C ALA A 441 -1.08 3.44 31.92
N ALA A 442 -1.78 4.37 32.57
CA ALA A 442 -3.22 4.54 32.40
C ALA A 442 -3.60 5.07 31.00
N VAL A 443 -2.83 6.03 30.47
CA VAL A 443 -3.04 6.61 29.14
C VAL A 443 -2.79 5.54 28.06
N VAL A 444 -1.71 4.79 28.16
CA VAL A 444 -1.38 3.70 27.26
C VAL A 444 -2.47 2.63 27.26
N ALA A 445 -2.92 2.19 28.44
CA ALA A 445 -3.99 1.21 28.57
C ALA A 445 -5.31 1.69 27.93
N ALA A 446 -5.70 2.95 28.18
CA ALA A 446 -6.90 3.54 27.60
C ALA A 446 -6.81 3.62 26.06
N ARG A 447 -5.67 4.07 25.52
CA ARG A 447 -5.47 4.18 24.06
C ARG A 447 -5.39 2.81 23.38
N ARG A 448 -4.83 1.81 24.05
CA ARG A 448 -4.84 0.42 23.57
C ARG A 448 -6.27 -0.09 23.45
N ALA A 449 -7.06 0.03 24.52
CA ALA A 449 -8.46 -0.38 24.51
C ALA A 449 -9.28 0.38 23.44
N THR A 450 -9.00 1.67 23.25
CA THR A 450 -9.61 2.49 22.20
C THR A 450 -9.27 1.94 20.81
N ARG A 451 -8.01 1.63 20.54
CA ARG A 451 -7.57 1.09 19.25
C ARG A 451 -8.21 -0.27 18.97
N GLU A 452 -8.25 -1.14 19.96
CA GLU A 452 -8.90 -2.44 19.88
C GLU A 452 -10.40 -2.29 19.54
N ALA A 453 -11.12 -1.42 20.25
CA ALA A 453 -12.53 -1.17 20.00
C ALA A 453 -12.80 -0.58 18.60
N LEU A 454 -11.94 0.33 18.12
CA LEU A 454 -12.05 0.88 16.77
C LEU A 454 -11.80 -0.18 15.70
N SER A 455 -10.86 -1.11 15.93
CA SER A 455 -10.54 -2.16 14.96
C SER A 455 -11.67 -3.18 14.76
N GLU A 456 -12.62 -3.27 15.72
CA GLU A 456 -13.84 -4.08 15.57
C GLU A 456 -14.91 -3.42 14.67
N LEU A 457 -14.74 -2.13 14.35
CA LEU A 457 -15.71 -1.36 13.60
C LEU A 457 -15.32 -1.20 12.13
N VAL A 458 -16.32 -0.93 11.30
CA VAL A 458 -16.14 -0.57 9.90
C VAL A 458 -16.18 0.96 9.80
N PRO A 459 -15.07 1.65 9.54
CA PRO A 459 -15.08 3.09 9.37
C PRO A 459 -15.87 3.46 8.11
N PRO A 460 -16.55 4.62 8.08
CA PRO A 460 -17.20 5.11 6.86
C PRO A 460 -16.21 5.13 5.69
N PHE A 461 -16.58 4.54 4.56
CA PHE A 461 -15.72 4.55 3.38
C PHE A 461 -15.52 5.97 2.83
N THR A 462 -16.57 6.80 2.92
CA THR A 462 -16.53 8.24 2.61
C THR A 462 -17.30 9.03 3.67
N PHE A 463 -16.89 10.27 3.89
CA PHE A 463 -17.68 11.23 4.67
C PHE A 463 -17.56 12.64 4.09
N SER A 464 -18.46 13.54 4.49
CA SER A 464 -18.45 14.93 4.04
C SER A 464 -18.64 15.88 5.22
N GLY A 465 -17.73 16.82 5.38
CA GLY A 465 -17.71 17.71 6.53
C GLY A 465 -17.26 16.98 7.79
N GLU A 466 -18.10 16.89 8.80
CA GLU A 466 -17.77 16.20 10.04
C GLU A 466 -17.79 14.67 9.88
N MET A 467 -16.85 14.00 10.54
CA MET A 467 -16.83 12.54 10.62
C MET A 467 -18.06 12.04 11.39
N PRO A 468 -18.81 11.04 10.87
CA PRO A 468 -19.92 10.45 11.62
C PRO A 468 -19.45 9.93 12.99
N PRO A 469 -20.23 10.11 14.04
CA PRO A 469 -19.88 9.63 15.38
C PRO A 469 -19.55 8.14 15.39
N VAL A 470 -18.48 7.74 16.06
CA VAL A 470 -17.99 6.33 16.11
C VAL A 470 -19.08 5.37 16.56
N GLY A 471 -19.96 5.78 17.51
CA GLY A 471 -21.08 4.98 17.96
C GLY A 471 -22.14 4.64 16.91
N THR A 472 -22.06 5.26 15.72
CA THR A 472 -22.94 4.95 14.56
C THR A 472 -22.32 4.00 13.57
N TRP A 473 -21.05 3.59 13.77
CA TRP A 473 -20.36 2.71 12.85
C TRP A 473 -20.81 1.25 13.02
N GLU A 474 -20.86 0.53 11.90
CA GLU A 474 -21.21 -0.90 11.91
C GLU A 474 -20.09 -1.71 12.54
N ARG A 475 -20.44 -2.80 13.25
CA ARG A 475 -19.45 -3.79 13.65
C ARG A 475 -19.06 -4.64 12.46
N ARG A 476 -17.78 -5.02 12.37
CA ARG A 476 -17.29 -5.94 11.32
C ARG A 476 -18.03 -7.28 11.33
N THR A 477 -18.40 -7.77 12.52
CA THR A 477 -19.16 -9.02 12.70
C THR A 477 -20.59 -8.95 12.19
N ASP A 478 -21.18 -7.75 12.09
CA ASP A 478 -22.58 -7.57 11.66
C ASP A 478 -22.71 -7.47 10.13
N ARG A 479 -21.57 -7.23 9.46
CA ARG A 479 -21.50 -7.15 8.01
C ARG A 479 -21.35 -8.55 7.40
N VAL A 480 -22.47 -9.24 7.21
CA VAL A 480 -22.52 -10.52 6.51
C VAL A 480 -23.02 -10.29 5.09
N PRO A 481 -22.13 -10.25 4.08
CA PRO A 481 -22.57 -10.17 2.69
C PRO A 481 -23.40 -11.38 2.30
N ALA A 482 -24.37 -11.19 1.42
CA ALA A 482 -25.11 -12.30 0.87
C ALA A 482 -24.18 -13.18 0.01
N ALA A 483 -24.19 -14.49 0.24
CA ALA A 483 -23.40 -15.42 -0.56
C ALA A 483 -23.82 -15.37 -2.04
N ALA A 484 -22.85 -15.22 -2.92
CA ALA A 484 -23.05 -15.24 -4.36
C ALA A 484 -23.27 -16.67 -4.84
N GLY A 485 -24.45 -16.93 -5.43
CA GLY A 485 -24.78 -18.23 -6.00
C GLY A 485 -24.30 -18.37 -7.46
N PRO A 486 -24.42 -19.58 -8.03
CA PRO A 486 -24.08 -19.85 -9.43
C PRO A 486 -24.77 -18.89 -10.40
N GLY A 487 -24.01 -18.35 -11.35
CA GLY A 487 -24.47 -17.36 -12.33
C GLY A 487 -24.36 -15.90 -11.84
N THR A 488 -23.99 -15.65 -10.59
CA THR A 488 -23.73 -14.29 -10.12
C THR A 488 -22.48 -13.74 -10.78
N VAL A 489 -22.57 -12.52 -11.35
CA VAL A 489 -21.46 -11.78 -11.92
C VAL A 489 -21.14 -10.59 -11.01
N LEU A 490 -19.94 -10.59 -10.46
CA LEU A 490 -19.39 -9.46 -9.70
C LEU A 490 -18.56 -8.59 -10.64
N ILE A 491 -18.70 -7.29 -10.51
CA ILE A 491 -18.04 -6.32 -11.39
C ILE A 491 -16.98 -5.56 -10.57
N GLY A 492 -15.78 -5.45 -11.15
CA GLY A 492 -14.66 -4.70 -10.61
C GLY A 492 -13.96 -3.88 -11.69
N ILE A 493 -12.72 -3.50 -11.42
CA ILE A 493 -11.85 -2.76 -12.34
C ILE A 493 -10.89 -3.75 -13.03
N PRO A 494 -10.74 -3.69 -14.38
CA PRO A 494 -9.73 -4.46 -15.11
C PRO A 494 -8.31 -4.17 -14.60
N GLY A 495 -7.61 -5.21 -14.13
CA GLY A 495 -6.27 -5.09 -13.58
C GLY A 495 -5.19 -5.64 -14.50
N SER A 496 -5.26 -6.94 -14.77
CA SER A 496 -4.35 -7.67 -15.64
C SER A 496 -5.15 -8.62 -16.52
N VAL A 497 -4.82 -8.67 -17.80
CA VAL A 497 -5.60 -9.40 -18.82
C VAL A 497 -5.51 -10.91 -18.68
N GLY A 498 -6.51 -11.61 -19.19
CA GLY A 498 -6.63 -13.07 -19.21
C GLY A 498 -7.95 -13.53 -18.66
N VAL A 499 -8.32 -14.79 -18.99
CA VAL A 499 -9.52 -15.47 -18.49
C VAL A 499 -9.10 -16.79 -17.90
N VAL A 500 -9.46 -17.02 -16.64
CA VAL A 500 -9.11 -18.24 -15.91
C VAL A 500 -10.32 -18.73 -15.12
N ARG A 501 -10.47 -20.05 -15.05
CA ARG A 501 -11.38 -20.72 -14.14
C ARG A 501 -10.58 -21.45 -13.07
N GLY A 502 -10.97 -21.26 -11.83
CA GLY A 502 -10.31 -21.88 -10.69
C GLY A 502 -11.18 -21.92 -9.46
N ARG A 503 -10.67 -22.57 -8.44
CA ARG A 503 -11.32 -22.66 -7.14
C ARG A 503 -11.00 -21.39 -6.34
N ALA A 504 -12.02 -20.66 -5.89
CA ALA A 504 -11.85 -19.50 -5.03
C ALA A 504 -11.22 -19.91 -3.69
N ARG A 505 -10.17 -19.22 -3.29
CA ARG A 505 -9.61 -19.28 -1.95
C ARG A 505 -9.68 -17.90 -1.32
N VAL A 506 -10.58 -17.78 -0.34
CA VAL A 506 -10.80 -16.54 0.39
C VAL A 506 -9.76 -16.44 1.50
N VAL A 507 -8.77 -15.59 1.29
CA VAL A 507 -7.67 -15.35 2.23
C VAL A 507 -7.82 -13.94 2.80
N THR A 508 -7.95 -13.82 4.10
CA THR A 508 -8.08 -12.54 4.79
C THR A 508 -6.79 -12.11 5.50
N ASP A 509 -5.86 -13.05 5.71
CA ASP A 509 -4.55 -12.80 6.32
C ASP A 509 -3.45 -13.48 5.48
N ALA A 510 -2.49 -12.72 5.00
CA ALA A 510 -1.35 -13.24 4.24
C ALA A 510 -0.46 -14.21 5.05
N ALA A 511 -0.46 -14.11 6.37
CA ALA A 511 0.29 -15.00 7.25
C ALA A 511 -0.38 -16.38 7.38
N ASP A 512 -1.70 -16.46 7.17
CA ASP A 512 -2.48 -17.71 7.21
C ASP A 512 -3.33 -17.90 5.94
N PRO A 513 -2.70 -18.20 4.79
CA PRO A 513 -3.42 -18.41 3.52
C PRO A 513 -4.05 -19.82 3.39
N GLY A 514 -4.06 -20.63 4.46
CA GLY A 514 -4.63 -21.97 4.43
C GLY A 514 -4.02 -22.86 3.33
N ASP A 515 -4.88 -23.62 2.63
CA ASP A 515 -4.50 -24.56 1.56
C ASP A 515 -4.40 -23.89 0.17
N LEU A 516 -4.05 -22.60 0.10
CA LEU A 516 -3.89 -21.89 -1.17
C LEU A 516 -2.80 -22.55 -2.03
N GLY A 517 -3.13 -22.94 -3.25
CA GLY A 517 -2.22 -23.67 -4.13
C GLY A 517 -2.56 -23.61 -5.63
N PRO A 518 -1.94 -24.49 -6.43
CA PRO A 518 -2.18 -24.56 -7.87
C PRO A 518 -3.65 -24.87 -8.21
N GLY A 519 -4.18 -24.15 -9.21
CA GLY A 519 -5.57 -24.25 -9.63
C GLY A 519 -6.53 -23.36 -8.82
N ASP A 520 -6.01 -22.63 -7.83
CA ASP A 520 -6.80 -21.71 -7.03
C ASP A 520 -6.79 -20.28 -7.60
N VAL A 521 -7.85 -19.55 -7.28
CA VAL A 521 -7.95 -18.10 -7.46
C VAL A 521 -7.89 -17.45 -6.08
N LEU A 522 -6.91 -16.61 -5.88
CA LEU A 522 -6.80 -15.83 -4.64
C LEU A 522 -7.90 -14.76 -4.59
N VAL A 523 -8.72 -14.82 -3.56
CA VAL A 523 -9.73 -13.78 -3.25
C VAL A 523 -9.32 -13.13 -1.93
N ALA A 524 -8.99 -11.85 -1.96
CA ALA A 524 -8.42 -11.13 -0.82
C ALA A 524 -9.11 -9.77 -0.60
N PRO A 525 -9.14 -9.24 0.64
CA PRO A 525 -9.75 -7.93 0.90
C PRO A 525 -8.92 -6.79 0.28
N LEU A 526 -7.62 -6.88 0.37
CA LEU A 526 -6.60 -6.01 -0.24
C LEU A 526 -5.28 -6.77 -0.26
N THR A 527 -4.30 -6.28 -1.02
CA THR A 527 -2.97 -6.88 -1.00
C THR A 527 -1.88 -5.84 -0.85
N ASP A 528 -0.84 -6.21 -0.14
CA ASP A 528 0.41 -5.50 0.02
C ASP A 528 1.60 -6.42 -0.35
N PRO A 529 2.85 -5.98 -0.28
CA PRO A 529 3.98 -6.82 -0.66
C PRO A 529 4.13 -8.15 0.09
N SER A 530 3.54 -8.31 1.28
CA SER A 530 3.53 -9.59 1.98
C SER A 530 2.70 -10.66 1.26
N TRP A 531 1.75 -10.22 0.43
CA TRP A 531 0.92 -11.10 -0.39
C TRP A 531 1.61 -11.55 -1.67
N THR A 532 2.66 -10.84 -2.13
CA THR A 532 3.33 -11.13 -3.41
C THR A 532 3.68 -12.61 -3.59
N PRO A 533 4.20 -13.31 -2.57
CA PRO A 533 4.50 -14.73 -2.70
C PRO A 533 3.28 -15.63 -2.88
N LEU A 534 2.11 -15.21 -2.41
CA LEU A 534 0.86 -15.94 -2.57
C LEU A 534 0.33 -15.89 -4.01
N PHE A 535 0.82 -14.95 -4.81
CA PHE A 535 0.54 -14.88 -6.25
C PHE A 535 1.27 -15.95 -7.05
N VAL A 536 2.35 -16.51 -6.53
CA VAL A 536 3.16 -17.50 -7.25
C VAL A 536 2.40 -18.80 -7.54
N PRO A 537 1.70 -19.43 -6.59
CA PRO A 537 1.01 -20.69 -6.84
C PRO A 537 -0.36 -20.54 -7.53
N VAL A 538 -0.96 -19.35 -7.56
CA VAL A 538 -2.36 -19.18 -8.01
C VAL A 538 -2.49 -18.90 -9.50
N GLU A 539 -3.71 -19.02 -10.01
CA GLU A 539 -4.04 -18.83 -11.43
C GLU A 539 -4.63 -17.44 -11.72
N ALA A 540 -5.26 -16.79 -10.74
CA ALA A 540 -5.78 -15.42 -10.85
C ALA A 540 -5.91 -14.78 -9.47
N VAL A 541 -6.13 -13.45 -9.48
CA VAL A 541 -6.27 -12.65 -8.26
C VAL A 541 -7.52 -11.77 -8.33
N VAL A 542 -8.30 -11.79 -7.25
CA VAL A 542 -9.49 -10.94 -7.05
C VAL A 542 -9.33 -10.22 -5.74
N VAL A 543 -9.52 -8.90 -5.72
CA VAL A 543 -9.45 -8.13 -4.47
C VAL A 543 -10.64 -7.19 -4.31
N ASP A 544 -11.11 -7.05 -3.05
CA ASP A 544 -12.23 -6.18 -2.72
C ASP A 544 -11.89 -4.71 -2.99
N VAL A 545 -10.67 -4.29 -2.63
CA VAL A 545 -10.22 -2.90 -2.73
C VAL A 545 -8.93 -2.83 -3.54
N GLY A 546 -8.88 -1.93 -4.52
CA GLY A 546 -7.67 -1.71 -5.31
C GLY A 546 -7.96 -0.93 -6.60
N GLY A 547 -6.99 -0.12 -7.04
CA GLY A 547 -7.05 0.59 -8.31
C GLY A 547 -6.15 -0.04 -9.38
N GLN A 548 -6.16 0.50 -10.61
CA GLN A 548 -5.31 0.03 -11.72
C GLN A 548 -3.80 0.15 -11.47
N MET A 549 -3.41 0.85 -10.42
CA MET A 549 -2.03 1.02 -9.95
C MET A 549 -1.81 0.42 -8.55
N SER A 550 -2.75 -0.40 -8.05
CA SER A 550 -2.62 -1.10 -6.78
C SER A 550 -1.55 -2.19 -6.84
N HIS A 551 -1.10 -2.65 -5.68
CA HIS A 551 -0.13 -3.74 -5.55
C HIS A 551 -0.61 -5.01 -6.28
N ALA A 552 -1.87 -5.42 -6.09
CA ALA A 552 -2.44 -6.58 -6.76
C ALA A 552 -2.25 -6.54 -8.28
N VAL A 553 -2.57 -5.40 -8.89
CA VAL A 553 -2.48 -5.23 -10.35
C VAL A 553 -1.03 -5.24 -10.84
N ILE A 554 -0.14 -4.55 -10.14
CA ILE A 554 1.27 -4.44 -10.56
C ILE A 554 1.94 -5.81 -10.54
N VAL A 555 1.79 -6.55 -9.45
CA VAL A 555 2.37 -7.89 -9.32
C VAL A 555 1.72 -8.88 -10.29
N SER A 556 0.39 -8.84 -10.45
CA SER A 556 -0.31 -9.69 -11.41
C SER A 556 0.17 -9.48 -12.84
N ARG A 557 0.44 -8.23 -13.25
CA ARG A 557 1.00 -7.91 -14.58
C ARG A 557 2.41 -8.46 -14.78
N GLU A 558 3.24 -8.45 -13.75
CA GLU A 558 4.60 -9.02 -13.84
C GLU A 558 4.59 -10.55 -13.85
N LEU A 559 3.65 -11.18 -13.16
CA LEU A 559 3.51 -12.63 -13.08
C LEU A 559 2.51 -13.21 -14.10
N GLY A 560 1.86 -12.38 -14.94
CA GLY A 560 0.91 -12.83 -15.98
C GLY A 560 -0.37 -13.45 -15.42
N LEU A 561 -0.82 -12.99 -14.28
CA LEU A 561 -2.05 -13.47 -13.66
C LEU A 561 -3.23 -12.58 -14.07
N PRO A 562 -4.35 -13.13 -14.52
CA PRO A 562 -5.60 -12.38 -14.62
C PRO A 562 -5.93 -11.74 -13.26
N CYS A 563 -6.29 -10.45 -13.28
CA CYS A 563 -6.56 -9.74 -12.04
C CYS A 563 -7.75 -8.80 -12.19
N VAL A 564 -8.68 -8.89 -11.23
CA VAL A 564 -9.81 -7.96 -11.09
C VAL A 564 -9.74 -7.34 -9.71
N VAL A 565 -9.74 -6.02 -9.64
CA VAL A 565 -9.67 -5.25 -8.40
C VAL A 565 -10.93 -4.42 -8.17
N SER A 566 -11.13 -3.90 -6.97
CA SER A 566 -12.38 -3.23 -6.58
C SER A 566 -13.64 -4.08 -6.82
N VAL A 567 -13.52 -5.39 -6.60
CA VAL A 567 -14.69 -6.30 -6.58
C VAL A 567 -15.25 -6.29 -5.18
N THR A 568 -16.05 -5.29 -4.90
CA THR A 568 -16.45 -4.97 -3.54
C THR A 568 -17.17 -6.10 -2.83
N GLY A 569 -16.70 -6.45 -1.63
CA GLY A 569 -17.27 -7.52 -0.83
C GLY A 569 -17.07 -8.92 -1.41
N ALA A 570 -16.16 -9.12 -2.38
CA ALA A 570 -15.86 -10.43 -2.94
C ALA A 570 -15.47 -11.43 -1.85
N THR A 571 -14.63 -11.02 -0.90
CA THR A 571 -14.21 -11.88 0.23
C THR A 571 -15.35 -12.32 1.13
N GLY A 572 -16.43 -11.57 1.19
CA GLY A 572 -17.60 -11.95 1.99
C GLY A 572 -18.71 -12.61 1.19
N SER A 573 -18.77 -12.38 -0.13
CA SER A 573 -19.84 -12.90 -0.99
C SER A 573 -19.46 -14.15 -1.76
N ILE A 574 -18.19 -14.30 -2.20
CA ILE A 574 -17.72 -15.51 -2.87
C ILE A 574 -17.48 -16.59 -1.81
N PRO A 575 -18.17 -17.75 -1.88
CA PRO A 575 -17.89 -18.84 -0.94
C PRO A 575 -16.47 -19.39 -1.13
N ASP A 576 -15.77 -19.65 -0.03
CA ASP A 576 -14.49 -20.36 -0.11
C ASP A 576 -14.70 -21.76 -0.72
N GLY A 577 -13.89 -22.13 -1.70
CA GLY A 577 -14.01 -23.38 -2.45
C GLY A 577 -14.91 -23.31 -3.68
N ALA A 578 -15.65 -22.22 -3.91
CA ALA A 578 -16.49 -22.04 -5.11
C ALA A 578 -15.64 -22.08 -6.40
N ILE A 579 -16.21 -22.58 -7.49
CA ILE A 579 -15.58 -22.48 -8.81
C ILE A 579 -15.98 -21.16 -9.44
N ILE A 580 -14.98 -20.34 -9.76
CA ILE A 580 -15.20 -19.02 -10.34
C ILE A 580 -14.44 -18.85 -11.67
N GLU A 581 -14.96 -18.00 -12.54
CA GLU A 581 -14.26 -17.51 -13.73
C GLU A 581 -13.88 -16.05 -13.52
N VAL A 582 -12.62 -15.73 -13.72
CA VAL A 582 -12.06 -14.36 -13.63
C VAL A 582 -11.71 -13.91 -15.04
N ASP A 583 -12.33 -12.82 -15.51
CA ASP A 583 -11.97 -12.11 -16.74
C ASP A 583 -11.30 -10.78 -16.37
N GLY A 584 -9.97 -10.79 -16.37
CA GLY A 584 -9.18 -9.63 -16.01
C GLY A 584 -9.20 -8.50 -17.03
N ALA A 585 -9.63 -8.75 -18.28
CA ALA A 585 -9.79 -7.72 -19.30
C ALA A 585 -11.17 -7.04 -19.21
N ALA A 586 -12.23 -7.82 -18.94
CA ALA A 586 -13.57 -7.30 -18.75
C ALA A 586 -13.78 -6.72 -17.34
N GLY A 587 -12.94 -7.10 -16.36
CA GLY A 587 -13.11 -6.70 -14.96
C GLY A 587 -14.27 -7.42 -14.28
N THR A 588 -14.51 -8.70 -14.61
CA THR A 588 -15.64 -9.47 -14.08
C THR A 588 -15.19 -10.74 -13.40
N VAL A 589 -15.94 -11.14 -12.37
CA VAL A 589 -15.80 -12.43 -11.68
C VAL A 589 -17.16 -13.11 -11.67
N THR A 590 -17.25 -14.30 -12.26
CA THR A 590 -18.49 -15.06 -12.36
C THR A 590 -18.42 -16.28 -11.46
N VAL A 591 -19.36 -16.47 -10.56
CA VAL A 591 -19.51 -17.70 -9.78
C VAL A 591 -20.16 -18.77 -10.66
N LEU A 592 -19.45 -19.87 -10.90
CA LEU A 592 -19.92 -20.98 -11.73
C LEU A 592 -20.59 -22.08 -10.90
N GLU A 593 -19.94 -22.44 -9.79
CA GLU A 593 -20.42 -23.43 -8.82
C GLU A 593 -20.08 -22.88 -7.40
N ALA A 594 -20.99 -23.04 -6.45
CA ALA A 594 -20.87 -22.52 -5.09
C ALA A 594 -20.85 -23.66 -4.05
#